data_5eeb22935741aa071844c04276314786
#
_entry.id   5eeb22935741aa071844c04276314786
#
_cell.length_a   1.000
_cell.length_b   1.000
_cell.length_c   1.000
_cell.angle_alpha   90.00
_cell.angle_beta   90.00
_cell.angle_gamma   90.00
#
_symmetry.space_group_name_H-M   'P 1'
#
loop_
_entity.id
_entity.type
_entity.pdbx_description
1 polymer ?
#
loop_
_entity_poly.entity_id
_entity_poly.type
_entity_poly.pdbx_seq_one_letter_code
_entity_poly.pdbx_strand_id
1 'polypeptide(L)'
;MPKYLCLQRALPGGDGGKPSPAQMQAMYAKFNEWREKFQQNLTDMGGRLGSGRIVTAEPAPDGPLMEVKELVGGYMIVSADTLDEAVQVARECPGLVRPGSGVEVIEIFAP
;
A
#
# COMPACT_ATOMS: atom_id res chain seq x y z
N MET A 1 -14.79 12.99 5.77
CA MET A 1 -14.60 11.54 5.71
C MET A 1 -13.34 11.14 6.47
N PRO A 2 -13.40 10.07 7.25
CA PRO A 2 -12.19 9.49 7.83
C PRO A 2 -11.16 9.11 6.78
N LYS A 3 -9.90 9.10 7.19
CA LYS A 3 -8.80 8.71 6.31
C LYS A 3 -8.21 7.38 6.76
N TYR A 4 -7.72 6.63 5.80
CA TYR A 4 -7.13 5.32 6.04
C TYR A 4 -5.80 5.22 5.33
N LEU A 5 -4.79 4.73 6.06
CA LEU A 5 -3.47 4.46 5.52
C LEU A 5 -3.46 3.04 4.96
N CYS A 6 -3.14 2.92 3.68
CA CYS A 6 -3.05 1.62 3.01
C CYS A 6 -1.58 1.30 2.76
N LEU A 7 -1.10 0.23 3.36
CA LEU A 7 0.29 -0.21 3.25
C LEU A 7 0.37 -1.46 2.40
N GLN A 8 1.15 -1.41 1.33
CA GLN A 8 1.39 -2.58 0.49
C GLN A 8 2.41 -3.47 1.19
N ARG A 9 2.02 -4.68 1.55
CA ARG A 9 2.84 -5.61 2.32
C ARG A 9 3.30 -6.80 1.48
N ALA A 10 4.56 -7.19 1.66
CA ALA A 10 5.06 -8.44 1.13
C ALA A 10 4.58 -9.58 2.04
N LEU A 11 4.01 -10.61 1.44
CA LEU A 11 3.49 -11.77 2.14
C LEU A 11 4.23 -13.02 1.66
N PRO A 12 4.32 -14.08 2.48
CA PRO A 12 4.94 -15.32 2.04
C PRO A 12 4.12 -16.00 0.95
N GLY A 13 4.78 -16.76 0.10
CA GLY A 13 4.13 -17.62 -0.90
C GLY A 13 3.94 -17.01 -2.28
N GLY A 14 4.48 -15.82 -2.53
CA GLY A 14 4.43 -15.23 -3.87
C GLY A 14 5.58 -15.70 -4.74
N ASP A 15 5.33 -15.85 -6.05
CA ASP A 15 6.42 -15.98 -6.99
C ASP A 15 6.89 -14.56 -7.34
N GLY A 16 8.15 -14.32 -7.45
CA GLY A 16 8.69 -13.02 -7.79
C GLY A 16 8.64 -12.70 -9.29
N GLY A 17 7.73 -13.32 -10.04
CA GLY A 17 7.65 -13.15 -11.47
C GLY A 17 7.30 -11.74 -11.90
N LYS A 18 8.06 -11.19 -12.84
CA LYS A 18 7.77 -9.89 -13.42
C LYS A 18 6.67 -10.02 -14.47
N PRO A 19 5.71 -9.09 -14.53
CA PRO A 19 4.71 -9.11 -15.59
C PRO A 19 5.34 -8.84 -16.96
N SER A 20 4.76 -9.43 -18.00
CA SER A 20 5.15 -9.13 -19.38
C SER A 20 4.74 -7.69 -19.75
N PRO A 21 5.33 -7.11 -20.82
CA PRO A 21 4.89 -5.79 -21.28
C PRO A 21 3.39 -5.72 -21.56
N ALA A 22 2.80 -6.77 -22.13
CA ALA A 22 1.36 -6.80 -22.40
C ALA A 22 0.56 -6.81 -21.10
N GLN A 23 1.01 -7.57 -20.11
CA GLN A 23 0.38 -7.61 -18.78
C GLN A 23 0.47 -6.26 -18.08
N MET A 24 1.62 -5.57 -18.22
CA MET A 24 1.81 -4.23 -17.66
C MET A 24 0.85 -3.23 -18.29
N GLN A 25 0.67 -3.26 -19.61
CA GLN A 25 -0.27 -2.37 -20.29
C GLN A 25 -1.71 -2.61 -19.84
N ALA A 26 -2.10 -3.88 -19.69
CA ALA A 26 -3.41 -4.23 -19.20
C ALA A 26 -3.60 -3.74 -17.76
N MET A 27 -2.55 -3.85 -16.96
CA MET A 27 -2.57 -3.38 -15.56
C MET A 27 -2.73 -1.86 -15.49
N TYR A 28 -2.03 -1.11 -16.34
CA TYR A 28 -2.14 0.34 -16.38
C TYR A 28 -3.55 0.78 -16.78
N ALA A 29 -4.16 0.09 -17.75
CA ALA A 29 -5.53 0.40 -18.15
C ALA A 29 -6.50 0.19 -16.99
N LYS A 30 -6.37 -0.94 -16.29
CA LYS A 30 -7.21 -1.24 -15.12
C LYS A 30 -6.94 -0.25 -13.98
N PHE A 31 -5.69 0.15 -13.80
CA PHE A 31 -5.31 1.13 -12.79
C PHE A 31 -5.98 2.48 -13.06
N ASN A 32 -6.00 2.93 -14.31
CA ASN A 32 -6.66 4.17 -14.67
C ASN A 32 -8.18 4.11 -14.43
N GLU A 33 -8.82 2.98 -14.76
CA GLU A 33 -10.23 2.76 -14.48
C GLU A 33 -10.51 2.82 -12.98
N TRP A 34 -9.66 2.18 -12.19
CA TRP A 34 -9.76 2.20 -10.72
C TRP A 34 -9.62 3.62 -10.18
N ARG A 35 -8.67 4.40 -10.69
CA ARG A 35 -8.49 5.81 -10.28
C ARG A 35 -9.73 6.64 -10.57
N GLU A 36 -10.34 6.47 -11.72
CA GLU A 36 -11.57 7.19 -12.08
C GLU A 36 -12.72 6.78 -11.19
N LYS A 37 -12.86 5.47 -10.95
CA LYS A 37 -13.95 4.95 -10.13
C LYS A 37 -13.88 5.47 -8.69
N PHE A 38 -12.70 5.56 -8.12
CA PHE A 38 -12.51 5.95 -6.72
C PHE A 38 -11.87 7.32 -6.54
N GLN A 39 -11.95 8.20 -7.54
CA GLN A 39 -11.26 9.49 -7.49
C GLN A 39 -11.63 10.32 -6.26
N GLN A 40 -12.86 10.21 -5.75
CA GLN A 40 -13.30 10.93 -4.57
C GLN A 40 -12.74 10.32 -3.28
N ASN A 41 -12.32 9.07 -3.33
CA ASN A 41 -11.75 8.37 -2.18
C ASN A 41 -10.22 8.51 -2.12
N LEU A 42 -9.56 8.75 -3.25
CA LEU A 42 -8.10 8.79 -3.31
C LEU A 42 -7.59 10.16 -2.88
N THR A 43 -7.14 10.23 -1.63
CA THR A 43 -6.63 11.48 -1.02
C THR A 43 -5.17 11.70 -1.37
N ASP A 44 -4.36 10.65 -1.28
CA ASP A 44 -2.93 10.69 -1.57
C ASP A 44 -2.55 9.36 -2.20
N MET A 45 -2.09 9.42 -3.44
CA MET A 45 -1.64 8.21 -4.14
C MET A 45 -0.36 7.64 -3.55
N GLY A 46 0.32 8.38 -2.69
CA GLY A 46 1.50 7.92 -2.00
C GLY A 46 2.67 7.66 -2.92
N GLY A 47 3.36 6.57 -2.65
CA GLY A 47 4.51 6.18 -3.45
C GLY A 47 5.15 4.91 -2.92
N ARG A 48 6.23 4.53 -3.58
CA ARG A 48 7.05 3.41 -3.14
C ARG A 48 7.94 3.85 -1.99
N LEU A 49 8.15 2.96 -1.02
CA LEU A 49 9.00 3.21 0.12
C LEU A 49 10.40 2.66 -0.14
N GLY A 50 11.39 3.46 0.20
CA GLY A 50 12.79 3.11 0.00
C GLY A 50 13.57 3.08 1.31
N SER A 51 14.84 3.40 1.22
CA SER A 51 15.74 3.38 2.37
C SER A 51 15.35 4.43 3.40
N GLY A 52 15.49 4.10 4.65
CA GLY A 52 15.19 4.98 5.75
C GLY A 52 16.12 4.74 6.92
N ARG A 53 15.87 5.43 8.01
CA ARG A 53 16.60 5.25 9.26
C ARG A 53 15.65 5.39 10.42
N ILE A 54 15.95 4.66 11.48
CA ILE A 54 15.20 4.75 12.73
C ILE A 54 15.88 5.83 13.58
N VAL A 55 15.08 6.76 14.07
CA VAL A 55 15.55 7.86 14.92
C VAL A 55 14.98 7.65 16.31
N THR A 56 15.86 7.57 17.30
CA THR A 56 15.49 7.38 18.70
C THR A 56 16.21 8.39 19.56
N ALA A 57 15.69 8.66 20.76
CA ALA A 57 16.34 9.57 21.72
C ALA A 57 17.62 8.98 22.28
N GLU A 58 17.69 7.66 22.38
CA GLU A 58 18.85 6.91 22.87
C GLU A 58 19.46 6.15 21.70
N PRO A 59 20.72 5.70 21.80
CA PRO A 59 21.27 4.81 20.80
C PRO A 59 20.34 3.61 20.58
N ALA A 60 20.28 3.13 19.34
CA ALA A 60 19.40 2.03 18.99
C ALA A 60 19.66 0.83 19.93
N PRO A 61 18.63 0.13 20.40
CA PRO A 61 18.81 -1.04 21.25
C PRO A 61 19.62 -2.11 20.53
N ASP A 62 20.30 -2.96 21.32
CA ASP A 62 21.07 -4.06 20.77
C ASP A 62 20.17 -4.99 19.96
N GLY A 63 20.64 -5.37 18.80
CA GLY A 63 19.92 -6.25 17.89
C GLY A 63 19.46 -5.55 16.61
N PRO A 64 19.27 -6.29 15.53
CA PRO A 64 18.84 -5.72 14.27
C PRO A 64 17.39 -5.28 14.35
N LEU A 65 17.14 -4.04 13.90
CA LEU A 65 15.78 -3.53 13.70
C LEU A 65 15.47 -3.66 12.20
N MET A 66 14.33 -4.30 11.92
CA MET A 66 13.92 -4.49 10.53
C MET A 66 13.42 -3.19 9.96
N GLU A 67 13.98 -2.77 8.82
CA GLU A 67 13.52 -1.57 8.14
C GLU A 67 12.13 -1.80 7.54
N VAL A 68 11.31 -0.74 7.53
CA VAL A 68 9.94 -0.82 7.02
C VAL A 68 9.92 -1.28 5.55
N LYS A 69 10.89 -0.86 4.74
CA LYS A 69 10.94 -1.24 3.32
C LYS A 69 11.01 -2.75 3.09
N GLU A 70 11.46 -3.52 4.08
CA GLU A 70 11.51 -4.97 3.99
C GLU A 70 10.13 -5.61 4.17
N LEU A 71 9.23 -4.88 4.82
CA LEU A 71 7.87 -5.33 5.14
C LEU A 71 6.82 -4.65 4.26
N VAL A 72 7.06 -3.39 3.93
CA VAL A 72 6.09 -2.53 3.26
C VAL A 72 6.76 -1.89 2.05
N GLY A 73 6.21 -2.15 0.87
CA GLY A 73 6.78 -1.64 -0.39
C GLY A 73 6.24 -0.28 -0.83
N GLY A 74 5.09 0.12 -0.29
CA GLY A 74 4.48 1.38 -0.68
C GLY A 74 3.30 1.74 0.18
N TYR A 75 2.76 2.93 -0.03
CA TYR A 75 1.59 3.39 0.72
C TYR A 75 0.68 4.24 -0.17
N MET A 76 -0.57 4.37 0.26
CA MET A 76 -1.50 5.38 -0.23
C MET A 76 -2.45 5.75 0.91
N ILE A 77 -3.12 6.88 0.79
CA ILE A 77 -4.11 7.32 1.76
C ILE A 77 -5.45 7.48 1.04
N VAL A 78 -6.47 6.83 1.55
CA VAL A 78 -7.83 6.94 1.00
C VAL A 78 -8.76 7.55 2.04
N SER A 79 -9.82 8.21 1.57
CA SER A 79 -10.90 8.69 2.42
C SER A 79 -12.12 7.81 2.19
N ALA A 80 -12.79 7.42 3.26
CA ALA A 80 -13.98 6.57 3.19
C ALA A 80 -14.83 6.78 4.43
N ASP A 81 -16.11 6.47 4.34
CA ASP A 81 -17.01 6.61 5.48
C ASP A 81 -16.79 5.50 6.51
N THR A 82 -16.35 4.33 6.07
CA THR A 82 -16.13 3.17 6.93
C THR A 82 -14.84 2.45 6.55
N LEU A 83 -14.34 1.64 7.47
CA LEU A 83 -13.19 0.77 7.20
C LEU A 83 -13.51 -0.20 6.05
N ASP A 84 -14.73 -0.74 6.02
CA ASP A 84 -15.13 -1.68 4.96
C ASP A 84 -15.06 -1.03 3.58
N GLU A 85 -15.48 0.24 3.48
CA GLU A 85 -15.37 0.98 2.22
C GLU A 85 -13.91 1.18 1.82
N ALA A 86 -13.06 1.57 2.78
CA ALA A 86 -11.61 1.73 2.52
C ALA A 86 -10.97 0.42 2.06
N VAL A 87 -11.35 -0.69 2.68
CA VAL A 87 -10.89 -2.03 2.30
C VAL A 87 -11.30 -2.34 0.85
N GLN A 88 -12.53 -1.98 0.48
CA GLN A 88 -13.01 -2.22 -0.88
C GLN A 88 -12.21 -1.42 -1.91
N VAL A 89 -11.92 -0.15 -1.63
CA VAL A 89 -11.08 0.68 -2.51
C VAL A 89 -9.71 0.04 -2.72
N ALA A 90 -9.08 -0.39 -1.62
CA ALA A 90 -7.76 -1.01 -1.68
C ALA A 90 -7.80 -2.35 -2.42
N ARG A 91 -8.85 -3.15 -2.19
CA ARG A 91 -9.01 -4.47 -2.81
C ARG A 91 -9.10 -4.38 -4.32
N GLU A 92 -9.78 -3.37 -4.83
CA GLU A 92 -9.98 -3.20 -6.27
C GLU A 92 -8.79 -2.56 -6.98
N CYS A 93 -7.78 -2.09 -6.23
CA CYS A 93 -6.58 -1.54 -6.83
C CYS A 93 -5.79 -2.64 -7.53
N PRO A 94 -5.55 -2.52 -8.85
CA PRO A 94 -4.87 -3.58 -9.59
C PRO A 94 -3.46 -3.84 -9.06
N GLY A 95 -3.14 -5.10 -8.86
CA GLY A 95 -1.79 -5.52 -8.48
C GLY A 95 -1.45 -5.45 -7.00
N LEU A 96 -2.33 -4.89 -6.15
CA LEU A 96 -2.03 -4.84 -4.71
C LEU A 96 -2.34 -6.15 -3.99
N VAL A 97 -3.44 -6.79 -4.33
CA VAL A 97 -3.86 -8.04 -3.68
C VAL A 97 -3.66 -9.19 -4.65
N ARG A 98 -2.64 -10.00 -4.37
CA ARG A 98 -2.25 -11.16 -5.19
C ARG A 98 -1.40 -12.08 -4.34
N PRO A 99 -1.10 -13.32 -4.79
CA PRO A 99 -0.18 -14.18 -4.04
C PRO A 99 1.16 -13.48 -3.81
N GLY A 100 1.60 -13.42 -2.56
CA GLY A 100 2.83 -12.74 -2.15
C GLY A 100 2.70 -11.25 -1.91
N SER A 101 1.51 -10.68 -2.10
CA SER A 101 1.28 -9.26 -1.86
C SER A 101 -0.10 -9.03 -1.29
N GLY A 102 -0.20 -8.15 -0.32
CA GLY A 102 -1.45 -7.74 0.28
C GLY A 102 -1.40 -6.30 0.67
N VAL A 103 -2.52 -5.79 1.17
CA VAL A 103 -2.60 -4.42 1.65
C VAL A 103 -3.16 -4.42 3.06
N GLU A 104 -2.50 -3.68 3.94
CA GLU A 104 -2.99 -3.45 5.29
C GLU A 104 -3.65 -2.08 5.33
N VAL A 105 -4.92 -2.04 5.75
CA VAL A 105 -5.71 -0.81 5.80
C VAL A 105 -5.86 -0.39 7.25
N ILE A 106 -5.35 0.79 7.59
CA ILE A 106 -5.25 1.27 8.96
C ILE A 106 -5.97 2.60 9.09
N GLU A 107 -6.86 2.72 10.06
CA GLU A 107 -7.54 3.98 10.33
C GLU A 107 -6.57 5.03 10.84
N ILE A 108 -6.68 6.25 10.32
CA ILE A 108 -5.88 7.38 10.77
C ILE A 108 -6.77 8.25 11.65
N PHE A 109 -6.44 8.31 12.93
CA PHE A 109 -7.15 9.21 13.83
C PHE A 109 -6.60 10.62 13.71
N ALA A 110 -7.49 11.60 13.64
CA ALA A 110 -7.08 13.00 13.67
C ALA A 110 -6.49 13.32 15.04
N PRO A 111 -5.44 14.18 15.10
CA PRO A 111 -4.87 14.59 16.38
C PRO A 111 -5.84 15.46 17.19
#